data_d24de70d263b5e716b13c2be15bc9851
#
_entry.id   d24de70d263b5e716b13c2be15bc9851
#
_cell.length_a   1.000
_cell.length_b   1.000
_cell.length_c   1.000
_cell.angle_alpha   90.00
_cell.angle_beta   90.00
_cell.angle_gamma   90.00
#
_symmetry.space_group_name_H-M   'P 1'
#
loop_
_entity.id
_entity.type
_entity.pdbx_description
1 polymer ?
#
loop_
_entity_poly.entity_id
_entity_poly.type
_entity_poly.pdbx_seq_one_letter_code
_entity_poly.pdbx_strand_id
1 'polypeptide(L)'
;MEYTPDGNIIRKGDAGDMVYTNPNRPYAATGNTPEKEACIHSGLQVGYTAADRPAWIEEGNRKAEFTYNAQFDRVRMRMTEEGKTVYTKYYLGGNYEVHCDSSGTEERLYVGGDCYEAPALLVRKEGKTEIRFLHRDYLGSILQVADNKGNIIEENSFDAWGSRRDPDTQEIYTGTEAPSLMTGRGFTGHEHLNEFGLIHMNARLYDPILGRFLSPDPYVQLPDFTQAMNRYGYCMNRPLCYVDKNGEIIGWIIAGAIIGGAINVATHWDNISNFGQFLGYFGVGAAAGALGPLVGGAVGGAGFIGGAISGMVGGAASGFTLGTG
;
A
#
# COMPACT_ATOMS: atom_id res chain seq x y z
N MET A 1 17.81 6.89 -8.32
CA MET A 1 18.07 6.18 -7.07
C MET A 1 19.35 5.36 -7.17
N GLU A 2 20.13 5.35 -6.10
CA GLU A 2 21.37 4.57 -5.97
C GLU A 2 21.24 3.65 -4.77
N TYR A 3 21.81 2.43 -4.86
CA TYR A 3 21.69 1.39 -3.84
C TYR A 3 23.04 0.80 -3.47
N THR A 4 23.18 0.36 -2.23
CA THR A 4 24.26 -0.55 -1.83
C THR A 4 24.00 -1.96 -2.37
N PRO A 5 25.03 -2.85 -2.45
CA PRO A 5 24.84 -4.25 -2.87
C PRO A 5 23.83 -5.03 -2.00
N ASP A 6 23.65 -4.65 -0.75
CA ASP A 6 22.72 -5.24 0.22
C ASP A 6 21.34 -4.56 0.24
N GLY A 7 21.07 -3.64 -0.72
CA GLY A 7 19.76 -3.09 -0.99
C GLY A 7 19.39 -1.85 -0.16
N ASN A 8 20.32 -1.21 0.54
CA ASN A 8 20.07 0.10 1.12
C ASN A 8 20.01 1.17 0.03
N ILE A 9 19.09 2.12 0.14
CA ILE A 9 19.07 3.32 -0.73
C ILE A 9 20.20 4.23 -0.26
N ILE A 10 21.18 4.52 -1.12
CA ILE A 10 22.24 5.49 -0.85
C ILE A 10 21.73 6.89 -1.16
N ARG A 11 21.03 7.04 -2.29
CA ARG A 11 20.52 8.33 -2.77
C ARG A 11 19.15 8.18 -3.42
N LYS A 12 18.23 9.08 -3.05
CA LYS A 12 16.92 9.25 -3.67
C LYS A 12 16.76 10.74 -4.02
N GLY A 13 16.35 11.05 -5.26
CA GLY A 13 16.44 12.41 -5.79
C GLY A 13 15.70 13.48 -4.98
N ASP A 14 14.57 13.12 -4.37
CA ASP A 14 13.75 13.99 -3.51
C ASP A 14 14.20 14.00 -2.04
N ALA A 15 14.82 12.91 -1.58
CA ALA A 15 15.25 12.74 -0.19
C ALA A 15 16.76 13.01 0.01
N GLY A 16 17.55 13.14 -1.07
CA GLY A 16 19.00 13.31 -1.01
C GLY A 16 19.74 12.03 -0.62
N ASP A 17 20.88 12.20 0.07
CA ASP A 17 21.71 11.07 0.50
C ASP A 17 21.22 10.49 1.82
N MET A 18 21.09 9.16 1.89
CA MET A 18 20.66 8.44 3.09
C MET A 18 21.85 8.11 3.99
N VAL A 19 21.64 8.23 5.29
CA VAL A 19 22.65 7.99 6.33
C VAL A 19 22.28 6.75 7.13
N TYR A 20 23.23 5.82 7.31
CA TYR A 20 23.09 4.56 8.04
C TYR A 20 24.22 4.44 9.06
N THR A 21 24.06 4.96 10.26
CA THR A 21 25.13 5.04 11.28
C THR A 21 24.97 4.03 12.42
N ASN A 22 23.82 3.34 12.52
CA ASN A 22 23.58 2.40 13.58
C ASN A 22 24.11 0.99 13.25
N PRO A 23 25.21 0.53 13.82
CA PRO A 23 25.79 -0.78 13.50
C PRO A 23 24.89 -1.95 13.91
N ASN A 24 24.00 -1.76 14.90
CA ASN A 24 23.05 -2.78 15.33
C ASN A 24 21.79 -2.84 14.45
N ARG A 25 21.60 -1.84 13.59
CA ARG A 25 20.49 -1.76 12.63
C ARG A 25 20.99 -1.22 11.29
N PRO A 26 21.83 -1.98 10.57
CA PRO A 26 22.54 -1.49 9.39
C PRO A 26 21.62 -1.11 8.21
N TYR A 27 20.37 -1.57 8.22
CA TYR A 27 19.38 -1.27 7.19
C TYR A 27 18.39 -0.16 7.58
N ALA A 28 18.44 0.33 8.82
CA ALA A 28 17.62 1.44 9.27
C ALA A 28 18.29 2.76 8.90
N ALA A 29 17.65 3.57 8.05
CA ALA A 29 18.10 4.91 7.81
C ALA A 29 18.04 5.71 9.13
N THR A 30 19.14 6.35 9.49
CA THR A 30 19.25 7.18 10.70
C THR A 30 19.12 8.66 10.42
N GLY A 31 19.06 9.03 9.14
CA GLY A 31 18.89 10.39 8.65
C GLY A 31 19.07 10.45 7.14
N ASN A 32 18.90 11.62 6.61
CA ASN A 32 19.17 11.93 5.22
C ASN A 32 19.73 13.37 5.11
N THR A 33 20.37 13.67 3.98
CA THR A 33 20.79 15.02 3.61
C THR A 33 19.87 15.50 2.48
N PRO A 34 18.73 16.13 2.78
CA PRO A 34 17.76 16.46 1.76
C PRO A 34 18.28 17.54 0.81
N GLU A 35 17.90 17.44 -0.45
CA GLU A 35 18.11 18.52 -1.41
C GLU A 35 17.16 19.70 -1.15
N LYS A 36 16.04 19.46 -0.44
CA LYS A 36 15.06 20.47 0.00
C LYS A 36 14.81 20.30 1.51
N GLU A 37 14.88 21.40 2.25
CA GLU A 37 14.73 21.45 3.72
C GLU A 37 13.38 20.88 4.24
N ALA A 38 12.37 20.82 3.38
CA ALA A 38 11.01 20.38 3.69
C ALA A 38 10.82 18.86 3.80
N CYS A 39 11.86 18.06 3.56
CA CYS A 39 11.76 16.59 3.53
C CYS A 39 12.28 15.91 4.81
N ILE A 40 12.57 16.66 5.86
CA ILE A 40 13.11 16.11 7.11
C ILE A 40 12.04 16.06 8.19
N HIS A 41 11.87 14.89 8.80
CA HIS A 41 11.21 14.76 10.09
C HIS A 41 12.13 15.30 11.19
N SER A 42 11.89 16.50 11.66
CA SER A 42 12.68 17.08 12.74
C SER A 42 12.05 16.70 14.08
N GLY A 43 12.57 15.63 14.70
CA GLY A 43 12.15 15.20 16.03
C GLY A 43 10.99 14.19 16.05
N LEU A 44 10.70 13.54 14.92
CA LEU A 44 9.72 12.46 14.87
C LEU A 44 10.10 11.34 15.85
N GLN A 45 9.18 11.01 16.74
CA GLN A 45 9.28 9.90 17.66
C GLN A 45 8.19 8.88 17.40
N VAL A 46 8.52 7.60 17.49
CA VAL A 46 7.58 6.49 17.30
C VAL A 46 7.71 5.52 18.46
N GLY A 47 6.61 5.23 19.14
CA GLY A 47 6.53 4.17 20.13
C GLY A 47 5.83 2.94 19.57
N TYR A 48 6.24 1.76 20.03
CA TYR A 48 5.74 0.49 19.55
C TYR A 48 5.08 -0.32 20.67
N THR A 49 4.12 -1.15 20.32
CA THR A 49 3.54 -2.18 21.20
C THR A 49 4.54 -3.32 21.40
N ALA A 50 4.24 -4.24 22.32
CA ALA A 50 5.03 -5.48 22.51
C ALA A 50 5.03 -6.41 21.27
N ALA A 51 4.11 -6.20 20.32
CA ALA A 51 4.01 -6.90 19.03
C ALA A 51 4.59 -6.08 17.88
N ASP A 52 5.49 -5.13 18.15
CA ASP A 52 6.15 -4.24 17.18
C ASP A 52 5.19 -3.42 16.28
N ARG A 53 3.91 -3.28 16.68
CA ARG A 53 2.96 -2.38 16.00
C ARG A 53 3.18 -0.94 16.46
N PRO A 54 3.05 0.07 15.60
CA PRO A 54 3.09 1.46 16.02
C PRO A 54 2.02 1.74 17.08
N ALA A 55 2.43 2.12 18.30
CA ALA A 55 1.51 2.48 19.37
C ALA A 55 1.14 3.96 19.30
N TRP A 56 2.12 4.79 18.97
CA TRP A 56 1.96 6.23 18.81
C TRP A 56 3.07 6.83 17.94
N ILE A 57 2.76 7.99 17.37
CA ILE A 57 3.72 8.88 16.68
C ILE A 57 3.59 10.26 17.32
N GLU A 58 4.70 10.95 17.46
CA GLU A 58 4.74 12.32 17.97
C GLU A 58 5.78 13.14 17.21
N GLU A 59 5.40 14.32 16.75
CA GLU A 59 6.27 15.29 16.11
C GLU A 59 5.79 16.71 16.44
N GLY A 60 6.66 17.49 17.09
CA GLY A 60 6.32 18.84 17.54
C GLY A 60 5.19 18.81 18.58
N ASN A 61 4.07 19.48 18.28
CA ASN A 61 2.87 19.54 19.14
C ASN A 61 1.79 18.51 18.75
N ARG A 62 2.04 17.65 17.76
CA ARG A 62 1.10 16.67 17.21
C ARG A 62 1.43 15.26 17.66
N LYS A 63 0.38 14.50 17.99
CA LYS A 63 0.51 13.09 18.36
C LYS A 63 -0.66 12.28 17.82
N ALA A 64 -0.35 11.13 17.20
CA ALA A 64 -1.34 10.11 16.87
C ALA A 64 -1.12 8.86 17.72
N GLU A 65 -2.20 8.32 18.30
CA GLU A 65 -2.18 7.10 19.09
C GLU A 65 -3.04 6.04 18.43
N PHE A 66 -2.53 4.80 18.36
CA PHE A 66 -3.18 3.67 17.71
C PHE A 66 -3.57 2.59 18.70
N THR A 67 -4.72 1.98 18.49
CA THR A 67 -5.21 0.84 19.28
C THR A 67 -5.48 -0.33 18.34
N TYR A 68 -5.09 -1.53 18.76
CA TYR A 68 -5.24 -2.76 18.00
C TYR A 68 -6.12 -3.77 18.74
N ASN A 69 -6.80 -4.64 17.99
CA ASN A 69 -7.53 -5.79 18.53
C ASN A 69 -6.58 -6.98 18.79
N ALA A 70 -7.13 -8.11 19.22
CA ALA A 70 -6.36 -9.33 19.49
C ALA A 70 -5.74 -9.97 18.22
N GLN A 71 -6.24 -9.64 17.03
CA GLN A 71 -5.71 -10.07 15.73
C GLN A 71 -4.67 -9.08 15.18
N PHE A 72 -4.31 -8.05 15.96
CA PHE A 72 -3.43 -6.96 15.57
C PHE A 72 -3.95 -6.06 14.44
N ASP A 73 -5.26 -6.08 14.15
CA ASP A 73 -5.87 -5.08 13.28
C ASP A 73 -6.04 -3.78 14.03
N ARG A 74 -5.76 -2.67 13.37
CA ARG A 74 -5.98 -1.34 13.92
C ARG A 74 -7.48 -1.07 14.03
N VAL A 75 -7.96 -0.78 15.23
CA VAL A 75 -9.38 -0.50 15.51
C VAL A 75 -9.66 0.95 15.85
N ARG A 76 -8.64 1.71 16.27
CA ARG A 76 -8.80 3.14 16.58
C ARG A 76 -7.51 3.90 16.31
N MET A 77 -7.66 5.13 15.83
CA MET A 77 -6.63 6.17 15.83
C MET A 77 -7.18 7.42 16.49
N ARG A 78 -6.41 8.05 17.36
CA ARG A 78 -6.71 9.33 17.98
C ARG A 78 -5.61 10.33 17.66
N MET A 79 -5.97 11.44 17.01
CA MET A 79 -5.07 12.55 16.73
C MET A 79 -5.25 13.63 17.78
N THR A 80 -4.14 14.12 18.31
CA THR A 80 -4.10 15.24 19.25
C THR A 80 -3.12 16.30 18.77
N GLU A 81 -3.45 17.54 19.00
CA GLU A 81 -2.57 18.71 18.80
C GLU A 81 -2.61 19.57 20.06
N GLU A 82 -1.45 19.94 20.57
CA GLU A 82 -1.31 20.63 21.88
C GLU A 82 -2.05 19.92 23.03
N GLY A 83 -2.07 18.58 23.01
CA GLY A 83 -2.77 17.76 24.01
C GLY A 83 -4.29 17.71 23.86
N LYS A 84 -4.89 18.42 22.90
CA LYS A 84 -6.33 18.39 22.62
C LYS A 84 -6.63 17.42 21.48
N THR A 85 -7.69 16.62 21.61
CA THR A 85 -8.13 15.74 20.52
C THR A 85 -8.66 16.56 19.35
N VAL A 86 -8.03 16.38 18.17
CA VAL A 86 -8.45 16.99 16.91
C VAL A 86 -9.51 16.10 16.26
N TYR A 87 -9.22 14.80 16.13
CA TYR A 87 -10.17 13.81 15.62
C TYR A 87 -9.88 12.41 16.16
N THR A 88 -10.86 11.54 16.06
CA THR A 88 -10.74 10.12 16.32
C THR A 88 -11.33 9.33 15.16
N LYS A 89 -10.61 8.30 14.70
CA LYS A 89 -11.09 7.35 13.70
C LYS A 89 -11.25 5.96 14.31
N TYR A 90 -12.30 5.26 13.90
CA TYR A 90 -12.55 3.86 14.24
C TYR A 90 -12.59 3.03 12.96
N TYR A 91 -12.04 1.83 13.00
CA TYR A 91 -11.92 0.90 11.88
C TYR A 91 -12.61 -0.41 12.25
N LEU A 92 -13.59 -0.84 11.48
CA LEU A 92 -14.47 -1.95 11.79
C LEU A 92 -14.57 -2.90 10.59
N GLY A 93 -14.11 -4.14 10.75
CA GLY A 93 -14.28 -5.20 9.76
C GLY A 93 -13.62 -4.97 8.39
N GLY A 94 -12.68 -4.02 8.28
CA GLY A 94 -11.96 -3.74 7.04
C GLY A 94 -12.72 -2.92 5.99
N ASN A 95 -14.04 -2.77 6.14
CA ASN A 95 -14.88 -2.07 5.17
C ASN A 95 -15.75 -0.95 5.78
N TYR A 96 -15.66 -0.70 7.06
CA TYR A 96 -16.41 0.36 7.72
C TYR A 96 -15.50 1.22 8.60
N GLU A 97 -15.59 2.53 8.42
CA GLU A 97 -14.81 3.51 9.17
C GLU A 97 -15.72 4.60 9.74
N VAL A 98 -15.38 5.09 10.91
CA VAL A 98 -16.06 6.24 11.54
C VAL A 98 -15.04 7.30 11.86
N HIS A 99 -15.23 8.51 11.37
CA HIS A 99 -14.43 9.68 11.65
C HIS A 99 -15.20 10.64 12.52
N CYS A 100 -14.66 11.01 13.68
CA CYS A 100 -15.27 11.93 14.64
C CYS A 100 -14.33 13.12 14.85
N ASP A 101 -14.77 14.31 14.53
CA ASP A 101 -14.07 15.57 14.77
C ASP A 101 -15.00 16.64 15.34
N SER A 102 -14.55 17.90 15.42
CA SER A 102 -15.35 19.03 15.91
C SER A 102 -16.55 19.37 15.00
N SER A 103 -16.53 18.93 13.72
CA SER A 103 -17.64 19.13 12.78
C SER A 103 -18.73 18.05 12.89
N GLY A 104 -18.48 16.98 13.64
CA GLY A 104 -19.43 15.89 13.86
C GLY A 104 -18.88 14.51 13.56
N THR A 105 -19.77 13.59 13.23
CA THR A 105 -19.42 12.19 12.89
C THR A 105 -19.69 11.92 11.42
N GLU A 106 -18.71 11.37 10.75
CA GLU A 106 -18.80 10.89 9.38
C GLU A 106 -18.57 9.37 9.37
N GLU A 107 -19.50 8.64 8.80
CA GLU A 107 -19.44 7.19 8.63
C GLU A 107 -19.15 6.85 7.18
N ARG A 108 -18.29 5.88 6.95
CA ARG A 108 -17.83 5.44 5.64
C ARG A 108 -17.98 3.94 5.52
N LEU A 109 -18.76 3.47 4.54
CA LEU A 109 -18.91 2.06 4.21
C LEU A 109 -18.36 1.80 2.81
N TYR A 110 -17.29 1.02 2.72
CA TYR A 110 -16.73 0.55 1.46
C TYR A 110 -17.62 -0.55 0.88
N VAL A 111 -18.04 -0.39 -0.39
CA VAL A 111 -19.02 -1.25 -1.06
C VAL A 111 -18.37 -1.98 -2.22
N GLY A 112 -18.58 -3.30 -2.27
CA GLY A 112 -17.99 -4.16 -3.31
C GLY A 112 -16.59 -4.68 -3.00
N GLY A 113 -16.09 -4.45 -1.79
CA GLY A 113 -14.80 -4.91 -1.31
C GLY A 113 -14.45 -4.28 0.03
N ASP A 114 -13.22 -4.47 0.47
CA ASP A 114 -12.64 -3.79 1.62
C ASP A 114 -12.13 -2.38 1.24
N CYS A 115 -11.53 -1.66 2.18
CA CYS A 115 -10.98 -0.33 1.94
C CYS A 115 -9.86 -0.27 0.89
N TYR A 116 -9.26 -1.42 0.50
CA TYR A 116 -8.20 -1.53 -0.50
C TYR A 116 -8.72 -1.79 -1.92
N GLU A 117 -9.92 -2.38 -2.05
CA GLU A 117 -10.42 -2.88 -3.35
C GLU A 117 -11.78 -2.30 -3.74
N ALA A 118 -12.56 -1.79 -2.78
CA ALA A 118 -13.91 -1.29 -3.04
C ALA A 118 -13.91 -0.23 -4.15
N PRO A 119 -14.80 -0.38 -5.15
CA PRO A 119 -14.99 0.62 -6.21
C PRO A 119 -15.87 1.79 -5.78
N ALA A 120 -16.59 1.66 -4.66
CA ALA A 120 -17.49 2.68 -4.17
C ALA A 120 -17.47 2.81 -2.65
N LEU A 121 -17.84 3.98 -2.18
CA LEU A 121 -17.90 4.37 -0.78
C LEU A 121 -19.24 5.06 -0.50
N LEU A 122 -20.00 4.56 0.48
CA LEU A 122 -21.13 5.28 1.05
C LEU A 122 -20.62 6.14 2.20
N VAL A 123 -20.85 7.44 2.11
CA VAL A 123 -20.51 8.42 3.15
C VAL A 123 -21.78 8.92 3.79
N ARG A 124 -21.90 8.77 5.12
CA ARG A 124 -23.00 9.30 5.91
C ARG A 124 -22.49 10.38 6.86
N LYS A 125 -23.01 11.58 6.71
CA LYS A 125 -22.72 12.73 7.58
C LYS A 125 -23.99 13.54 7.79
N GLU A 126 -24.29 13.96 9.03
CA GLU A 126 -25.47 14.78 9.38
C GLU A 126 -26.79 14.23 8.84
N GLY A 127 -26.95 12.89 8.86
CA GLY A 127 -28.17 12.23 8.38
C GLY A 127 -28.31 12.14 6.86
N LYS A 128 -27.38 12.70 6.09
CA LYS A 128 -27.32 12.56 4.62
C LYS A 128 -26.39 11.40 4.26
N THR A 129 -26.81 10.63 3.26
CA THR A 129 -25.99 9.54 2.71
C THR A 129 -25.68 9.85 1.25
N GLU A 130 -24.42 9.79 0.88
CA GLU A 130 -23.93 10.04 -0.46
C GLU A 130 -23.07 8.88 -0.91
N ILE A 131 -23.14 8.53 -2.20
CA ILE A 131 -22.24 7.57 -2.81
C ILE A 131 -21.08 8.31 -3.47
N ARG A 132 -19.88 7.76 -3.33
CA ARG A 132 -18.66 8.17 -4.01
C ARG A 132 -18.10 6.99 -4.77
N PHE A 133 -17.58 7.22 -5.96
CA PHE A 133 -16.90 6.21 -6.77
C PHE A 133 -15.39 6.42 -6.68
N LEU A 134 -14.66 5.32 -6.44
CA LEU A 134 -13.22 5.33 -6.24
C LEU A 134 -12.54 4.79 -7.49
N HIS A 135 -11.81 5.64 -8.20
CA HIS A 135 -10.99 5.24 -9.34
C HIS A 135 -9.57 4.98 -8.87
N ARG A 136 -9.10 3.77 -9.14
CA ARG A 136 -7.80 3.28 -8.66
C ARG A 136 -6.87 2.96 -9.82
N ASP A 137 -5.56 3.06 -9.55
CA ASP A 137 -4.55 2.49 -10.43
C ASP A 137 -4.43 0.96 -10.22
N TYR A 138 -3.53 0.35 -10.97
CA TYR A 138 -3.28 -1.10 -10.90
C TYR A 138 -2.61 -1.54 -9.57
N LEU A 139 -2.04 -0.62 -8.80
CA LEU A 139 -1.50 -0.86 -7.45
C LEU A 139 -2.57 -0.72 -6.36
N GLY A 140 -3.76 -0.23 -6.71
CA GLY A 140 -4.85 0.04 -5.77
C GLY A 140 -4.84 1.46 -5.19
N SER A 141 -3.96 2.36 -5.65
CA SER A 141 -3.94 3.76 -5.21
C SER A 141 -5.20 4.48 -5.68
N ILE A 142 -5.83 5.28 -4.80
CA ILE A 142 -7.01 6.07 -5.14
C ILE A 142 -6.55 7.32 -5.88
N LEU A 143 -6.76 7.35 -7.20
CA LEU A 143 -6.37 8.48 -8.03
C LEU A 143 -7.46 9.53 -8.16
N GLN A 144 -8.72 9.11 -8.19
CA GLN A 144 -9.85 10.04 -8.30
C GLN A 144 -11.02 9.57 -7.46
N VAL A 145 -11.77 10.52 -6.94
CA VAL A 145 -13.06 10.30 -6.30
C VAL A 145 -14.12 11.05 -7.11
N ALA A 146 -15.18 10.34 -7.51
CA ALA A 146 -16.31 10.94 -8.24
C ALA A 146 -17.57 10.94 -7.38
N ASP A 147 -18.46 11.93 -7.63
CA ASP A 147 -19.78 11.99 -7.04
C ASP A 147 -20.77 11.04 -7.75
N ASN A 148 -22.02 11.00 -7.28
CA ASN A 148 -23.08 10.18 -7.87
C ASN A 148 -23.55 10.63 -9.26
N LYS A 149 -23.04 11.76 -9.79
CA LYS A 149 -23.31 12.28 -11.12
C LYS A 149 -22.14 12.02 -12.08
N GLY A 150 -21.03 11.47 -11.55
CA GLY A 150 -19.82 11.23 -12.32
C GLY A 150 -18.86 12.43 -12.37
N ASN A 151 -19.12 13.51 -11.62
CA ASN A 151 -18.17 14.61 -11.51
C ASN A 151 -16.98 14.19 -10.63
N ILE A 152 -15.77 14.45 -11.09
CA ILE A 152 -14.58 14.27 -10.27
C ILE A 152 -14.56 15.37 -9.20
N ILE A 153 -14.50 14.96 -7.92
CA ILE A 153 -14.53 15.85 -6.74
C ILE A 153 -13.22 15.83 -5.96
N GLU A 154 -12.35 14.86 -6.25
CA GLU A 154 -10.98 14.80 -5.76
C GLU A 154 -10.11 14.12 -6.82
N GLU A 155 -8.91 14.65 -7.02
CA GLU A 155 -7.88 14.07 -7.88
C GLU A 155 -6.56 13.99 -7.13
N ASN A 156 -5.87 12.86 -7.23
CA ASN A 156 -4.63 12.57 -6.51
C ASN A 156 -3.56 12.05 -7.47
N SER A 157 -2.33 12.39 -7.20
CA SER A 157 -1.16 11.85 -7.87
C SER A 157 -0.11 11.41 -6.87
N PHE A 158 0.57 10.31 -7.17
CA PHE A 158 1.63 9.74 -6.35
C PHE A 158 2.85 9.45 -7.21
N ASP A 159 4.04 9.57 -6.62
CA ASP A 159 5.23 9.01 -7.24
C ASP A 159 5.26 7.47 -7.04
N ALA A 160 6.28 6.83 -7.59
CA ALA A 160 6.44 5.37 -7.47
C ALA A 160 6.55 4.88 -6.01
N TRP A 161 6.89 5.74 -5.08
CA TRP A 161 7.12 5.43 -3.66
C TRP A 161 5.98 5.91 -2.76
N GLY A 162 4.96 6.55 -3.33
CA GLY A 162 3.79 7.01 -2.60
C GLY A 162 3.89 8.45 -2.09
N SER A 163 4.94 9.20 -2.46
CA SER A 163 4.99 10.63 -2.19
C SER A 163 3.87 11.31 -2.98
N ARG A 164 3.09 12.16 -2.28
CA ARG A 164 1.99 12.87 -2.92
C ARG A 164 2.50 13.96 -3.84
N ARG A 165 1.90 14.06 -5.01
CA ARG A 165 2.21 15.08 -6.01
C ARG A 165 0.96 15.87 -6.37
N ASP A 166 1.16 17.10 -6.77
CA ASP A 166 0.14 17.88 -7.43
C ASP A 166 -0.27 17.19 -8.75
N PRO A 167 -1.56 16.93 -9.00
CA PRO A 167 -1.99 16.23 -10.22
C PRO A 167 -1.67 16.98 -11.51
N ASP A 168 -1.64 18.31 -11.48
CA ASP A 168 -1.43 19.16 -12.65
C ASP A 168 0.07 19.37 -12.92
N THR A 169 0.82 19.78 -11.90
CA THR A 169 2.24 20.14 -12.05
C THR A 169 3.19 18.96 -11.87
N GLN A 170 2.74 17.87 -11.25
CA GLN A 170 3.52 16.69 -10.86
C GLN A 170 4.64 16.99 -9.85
N GLU A 171 4.64 18.16 -9.25
CA GLU A 171 5.57 18.50 -8.18
C GLU A 171 5.17 17.81 -6.87
N ILE A 172 6.17 17.33 -6.12
CA ILE A 172 5.94 16.69 -4.82
C ILE A 172 5.53 17.77 -3.82
N TYR A 173 4.42 17.54 -3.11
CA TYR A 173 4.02 18.37 -1.99
C TYR A 173 5.06 18.31 -0.87
N THR A 174 5.37 19.44 -0.30
CA THR A 174 6.33 19.56 0.80
C THR A 174 5.61 19.67 2.13
N GLY A 175 6.07 18.92 3.13
CA GLY A 175 5.52 18.98 4.49
C GLY A 175 4.01 18.71 4.54
N THR A 176 3.28 19.64 5.17
CA THR A 176 1.82 19.55 5.37
C THR A 176 0.99 20.27 4.30
N GLU A 177 1.60 20.69 3.19
CA GLU A 177 0.93 21.44 2.11
C GLU A 177 0.00 20.57 1.25
N ALA A 178 0.16 19.24 1.30
CA ALA A 178 -0.72 18.34 0.57
C ALA A 178 -2.18 18.49 1.01
N PRO A 179 -3.14 18.66 0.09
CA PRO A 179 -4.56 18.72 0.42
C PRO A 179 -5.01 17.48 1.20
N SER A 180 -5.99 17.62 2.10
CA SER A 180 -6.54 16.46 2.81
C SER A 180 -7.18 15.49 1.82
N LEU A 181 -6.88 14.20 1.94
CA LEU A 181 -7.57 13.16 1.19
C LEU A 181 -8.98 12.96 1.74
N MET A 182 -9.99 12.98 0.88
CA MET A 182 -11.41 12.83 1.26
C MET A 182 -11.65 11.54 2.05
N THR A 183 -11.03 10.44 1.62
CA THR A 183 -11.12 9.16 2.33
C THR A 183 -10.06 9.01 3.41
N GLY A 184 -9.05 9.88 3.45
CA GLY A 184 -7.83 9.69 4.23
C GLY A 184 -6.92 8.58 3.67
N ARG A 185 -7.33 7.92 2.59
CA ARG A 185 -6.60 6.83 1.94
C ARG A 185 -6.15 7.24 0.54
N GLY A 186 -4.97 6.80 0.15
CA GLY A 186 -4.38 7.16 -1.14
C GLY A 186 -3.53 6.06 -1.73
N PHE A 187 -2.21 6.18 -1.63
CA PHE A 187 -1.23 5.25 -2.20
C PHE A 187 -1.51 3.81 -1.76
N THR A 188 -1.69 2.91 -2.73
CA THR A 188 -2.04 1.48 -2.53
C THR A 188 -3.22 1.23 -1.58
N GLY A 189 -4.15 2.22 -1.46
CA GLY A 189 -5.31 2.16 -0.57
C GLY A 189 -5.00 2.38 0.92
N HIS A 190 -3.74 2.64 1.27
CA HIS A 190 -3.34 2.87 2.65
C HIS A 190 -3.70 4.26 3.16
N GLU A 191 -3.82 4.36 4.49
CA GLU A 191 -4.12 5.61 5.15
C GLU A 191 -2.90 6.52 5.23
N HIS A 192 -3.06 7.74 4.73
CA HIS A 192 -2.08 8.80 4.84
C HIS A 192 -2.26 9.55 6.16
N LEU A 193 -1.17 9.70 6.88
CA LEU A 193 -1.06 10.53 8.07
C LEU A 193 -0.43 11.86 7.63
N ASN A 194 -1.26 12.71 7.00
CA ASN A 194 -0.79 13.94 6.37
C ASN A 194 -0.02 14.85 7.34
N GLU A 195 -0.41 14.86 8.61
CA GLU A 195 0.20 15.64 9.67
C GLU A 195 1.66 15.26 9.94
N PHE A 196 2.06 14.06 9.52
CA PHE A 196 3.39 13.49 9.69
C PHE A 196 4.08 13.14 8.35
N GLY A 197 3.43 13.36 7.21
CA GLY A 197 3.96 12.94 5.91
C GLY A 197 4.19 11.43 5.76
N LEU A 198 3.55 10.62 6.60
CA LEU A 198 3.71 9.17 6.65
C LEU A 198 2.49 8.42 6.11
N ILE A 199 2.68 7.15 5.77
CA ILE A 199 1.61 6.23 5.39
C ILE A 199 1.54 5.11 6.42
N HIS A 200 0.36 4.87 6.99
CA HIS A 200 0.13 3.77 7.91
C HIS A 200 -0.29 2.52 7.14
N MET A 201 0.63 1.57 6.99
CA MET A 201 0.39 0.31 6.29
C MET A 201 0.03 -0.81 7.28
N ASN A 202 -0.92 -0.56 8.19
CA ASN A 202 -1.41 -1.45 9.26
C ASN A 202 -0.32 -1.90 10.25
N ALA A 203 0.57 -2.78 9.85
CA ALA A 203 1.62 -3.30 10.74
C ALA A 203 2.74 -2.31 10.98
N ARG A 204 3.08 -1.51 9.98
CA ARG A 204 4.24 -0.62 10.00
C ARG A 204 3.88 0.77 9.48
N LEU A 205 4.69 1.74 9.91
CA LEU A 205 4.69 3.08 9.33
C LEU A 205 5.69 3.13 8.18
N TYR A 206 5.26 3.72 7.09
CA TYR A 206 6.04 3.88 5.88
C TYR A 206 6.28 5.36 5.59
N ASP A 207 7.52 5.70 5.33
CA ASP A 207 7.92 7.02 4.89
C ASP A 207 8.11 7.02 3.36
N PRO A 208 7.22 7.67 2.60
CA PRO A 208 7.30 7.68 1.14
C PRO A 208 8.47 8.51 0.61
N ILE A 209 8.94 9.51 1.37
CA ILE A 209 10.10 10.31 1.00
C ILE A 209 11.37 9.46 1.10
N LEU A 210 11.54 8.73 2.20
CA LEU A 210 12.66 7.80 2.36
C LEU A 210 12.51 6.52 1.51
N GLY A 211 11.28 6.16 1.12
CA GLY A 211 10.98 4.89 0.46
C GLY A 211 11.20 3.68 1.38
N ARG A 212 10.97 3.85 2.70
CA ARG A 212 11.32 2.87 3.74
C ARG A 212 10.26 2.78 4.83
N PHE A 213 10.16 1.58 5.42
CA PHE A 213 9.47 1.42 6.69
C PHE A 213 10.30 1.96 7.86
N LEU A 214 9.63 2.48 8.89
CA LEU A 214 10.28 3.00 10.09
C LEU A 214 10.64 1.90 11.09
N SER A 215 10.07 0.68 10.94
CA SER A 215 10.39 -0.50 11.74
C SER A 215 10.72 -1.69 10.85
N PRO A 216 11.53 -2.66 11.36
CA PRO A 216 11.87 -3.83 10.59
C PRO A 216 10.67 -4.76 10.42
N ASP A 217 10.58 -5.45 9.28
CA ASP A 217 9.65 -6.56 9.11
C ASP A 217 9.93 -7.65 10.16
N PRO A 218 8.93 -8.17 10.88
CA PRO A 218 9.15 -9.29 11.78
C PRO A 218 9.60 -10.55 11.05
N TYR A 219 9.30 -10.67 9.75
CA TYR A 219 9.62 -11.84 8.94
C TYR A 219 10.67 -11.51 7.87
N VAL A 220 11.55 -12.49 7.59
CA VAL A 220 12.37 -12.51 6.37
C VAL A 220 11.61 -13.32 5.33
N GLN A 221 10.97 -12.65 4.38
CA GLN A 221 10.02 -13.28 3.47
C GLN A 221 10.65 -14.23 2.46
N LEU A 222 11.88 -13.96 2.03
CA LEU A 222 12.65 -14.77 1.07
C LEU A 222 14.09 -14.89 1.54
N PRO A 223 14.41 -15.88 2.41
CA PRO A 223 15.76 -16.04 2.97
C PRO A 223 16.86 -16.23 1.94
N ASP A 224 16.54 -16.79 0.78
CA ASP A 224 17.49 -17.03 -0.31
C ASP A 224 17.70 -15.81 -1.22
N PHE A 225 17.02 -14.71 -0.97
CA PHE A 225 17.09 -13.49 -1.75
C PHE A 225 17.67 -12.34 -0.92
N THR A 226 18.87 -11.88 -1.29
CA THR A 226 19.65 -10.90 -0.52
C THR A 226 18.88 -9.61 -0.21
N GLN A 227 18.05 -9.12 -1.12
CA GLN A 227 17.25 -7.91 -0.90
C GLN A 227 16.14 -8.10 0.14
N ALA A 228 15.68 -9.34 0.37
CA ALA A 228 14.69 -9.64 1.41
C ALA A 228 15.30 -9.59 2.82
N MET A 229 16.63 -9.60 2.94
CA MET A 229 17.33 -9.38 4.21
C MET A 229 17.20 -7.94 4.70
N ASN A 230 16.93 -6.98 3.80
CA ASN A 230 16.64 -5.61 4.16
C ASN A 230 15.18 -5.47 4.63
N ARG A 231 14.96 -5.73 5.90
CA ARG A 231 13.64 -5.76 6.55
C ARG A 231 12.94 -4.40 6.66
N TYR A 232 13.61 -3.30 6.27
CA TYR A 232 13.05 -1.95 6.17
C TYR A 232 12.61 -1.61 4.74
N GLY A 233 12.96 -2.44 3.77
CA GLY A 233 12.65 -2.23 2.35
C GLY A 233 11.16 -2.34 2.07
N TYR A 234 10.60 -1.41 1.30
CA TYR A 234 9.27 -1.52 0.74
C TYR A 234 9.33 -2.30 -0.57
N CYS A 235 8.51 -3.36 -0.67
CA CYS A 235 8.35 -4.15 -1.89
C CYS A 235 9.66 -4.57 -2.57
N MET A 236 10.69 -4.91 -1.77
CA MET A 236 12.04 -5.30 -2.27
C MET A 236 12.63 -4.27 -3.25
N ASN A 237 12.41 -2.98 -3.01
CA ASN A 237 12.78 -1.86 -3.89
C ASN A 237 12.14 -1.90 -5.29
N ARG A 238 10.98 -2.56 -5.44
CA ARG A 238 10.19 -2.63 -6.68
C ARG A 238 8.74 -2.21 -6.45
N PRO A 239 8.49 -0.95 -6.04
CA PRO A 239 7.16 -0.48 -5.63
C PRO A 239 6.13 -0.47 -6.76
N LEU A 240 6.57 -0.48 -8.02
CA LEU A 240 5.69 -0.58 -9.19
C LEU A 240 5.34 -2.02 -9.59
N CYS A 241 5.94 -3.03 -8.93
CA CYS A 241 5.71 -4.44 -9.25
C CYS A 241 4.95 -5.17 -8.14
N TYR A 242 5.03 -4.68 -6.92
CA TYR A 242 4.51 -5.34 -5.73
C TYR A 242 3.76 -4.36 -4.85
N VAL A 243 2.83 -4.88 -4.07
CA VAL A 243 2.09 -4.14 -3.05
C VAL A 243 2.19 -4.89 -1.73
N ASP A 244 2.35 -4.17 -0.64
CA ASP A 244 2.25 -4.69 0.71
C ASP A 244 0.94 -4.20 1.34
N LYS A 245 -0.11 -5.04 1.37
CA LYS A 245 -1.44 -4.66 1.85
C LYS A 245 -1.56 -4.54 3.37
N ASN A 246 -0.72 -5.24 4.11
CA ASN A 246 -0.81 -5.30 5.57
C ASN A 246 0.42 -4.76 6.30
N GLY A 247 1.44 -4.33 5.57
CA GLY A 247 2.69 -3.85 6.12
C GLY A 247 3.63 -4.95 6.64
N GLU A 248 3.42 -6.22 6.26
CA GLU A 248 4.25 -7.37 6.64
C GLU A 248 4.49 -8.35 5.50
N ILE A 249 3.57 -8.45 4.54
CA ILE A 249 3.63 -9.47 3.49
C ILE A 249 3.58 -8.79 2.13
N ILE A 250 4.65 -8.92 1.37
CA ILE A 250 4.68 -8.46 -0.01
C ILE A 250 3.78 -9.37 -0.85
N GLY A 251 2.70 -8.78 -1.38
CA GLY A 251 1.79 -9.48 -2.27
C GLY A 251 2.41 -9.69 -3.65
N TRP A 252 2.66 -10.94 -4.04
CA TRP A 252 3.10 -11.34 -5.39
C TRP A 252 1.97 -11.24 -6.43
N ILE A 253 0.80 -10.78 -6.01
CA ILE A 253 -0.47 -10.87 -6.74
C ILE A 253 -0.39 -10.24 -8.13
N ILE A 254 0.25 -9.07 -8.25
CA ILE A 254 0.26 -8.33 -9.53
C ILE A 254 1.20 -8.99 -10.55
N ALA A 255 2.42 -9.33 -10.14
CA ALA A 255 3.37 -9.96 -11.06
C ALA A 255 2.90 -11.36 -11.49
N GLY A 256 2.41 -12.18 -10.55
CA GLY A 256 1.85 -13.49 -10.85
C GLY A 256 0.63 -13.42 -11.77
N ALA A 257 -0.27 -12.46 -11.53
CA ALA A 257 -1.45 -12.25 -12.37
C ALA A 257 -1.08 -11.84 -13.81
N ILE A 258 -0.19 -10.87 -13.98
CA ILE A 258 0.24 -10.42 -15.32
C ILE A 258 0.96 -11.54 -16.06
N ILE A 259 1.88 -12.23 -15.42
CA ILE A 259 2.63 -13.34 -16.02
C ILE A 259 1.68 -14.49 -16.36
N GLY A 260 0.81 -14.91 -15.44
CA GLY A 260 -0.17 -15.97 -15.67
C GLY A 260 -1.16 -15.62 -16.77
N GLY A 261 -1.66 -14.38 -16.81
CA GLY A 261 -2.51 -13.87 -17.87
C GLY A 261 -1.81 -13.90 -19.24
N ALA A 262 -0.58 -13.39 -19.32
CA ALA A 262 0.19 -13.36 -20.55
C ALA A 262 0.53 -14.77 -21.05
N ILE A 263 0.94 -15.69 -20.15
CA ILE A 263 1.21 -17.09 -20.51
C ILE A 263 -0.06 -17.76 -21.05
N ASN A 264 -1.19 -17.60 -20.35
CA ASN A 264 -2.44 -18.24 -20.76
C ASN A 264 -2.94 -17.72 -22.12
N VAL A 265 -2.80 -16.42 -22.39
CA VAL A 265 -3.06 -15.82 -23.72
C VAL A 265 -2.10 -16.41 -24.76
N ALA A 266 -0.80 -16.46 -24.48
CA ALA A 266 0.19 -16.97 -25.42
C ALA A 266 -0.02 -18.44 -25.77
N THR A 267 -0.38 -19.28 -24.79
CA THR A 267 -0.63 -20.71 -25.00
C THR A 267 -1.94 -21.03 -25.74
N HIS A 268 -2.88 -20.06 -25.75
CA HIS A 268 -4.19 -20.22 -26.39
C HIS A 268 -4.40 -19.22 -27.53
N TRP A 269 -3.33 -18.64 -28.06
CA TRP A 269 -3.38 -17.57 -29.07
C TRP A 269 -4.23 -17.92 -30.28
N ASP A 270 -4.12 -19.15 -30.77
CA ASP A 270 -4.88 -19.65 -31.92
C ASP A 270 -6.39 -19.77 -31.68
N ASN A 271 -6.80 -19.77 -30.41
CA ASN A 271 -8.21 -19.83 -30.03
C ASN A 271 -8.83 -18.44 -29.77
N ILE A 272 -8.03 -17.39 -29.86
CA ILE A 272 -8.46 -16.02 -29.58
C ILE A 272 -8.81 -15.30 -30.89
N SER A 273 -10.09 -15.16 -31.16
CA SER A 273 -10.60 -14.49 -32.35
C SER A 273 -11.24 -13.13 -32.09
N ASN A 274 -11.44 -12.77 -30.82
CA ASN A 274 -12.02 -11.49 -30.42
C ASN A 274 -11.52 -11.02 -29.04
N PHE A 275 -11.75 -9.72 -28.75
CA PHE A 275 -11.30 -9.09 -27.50
C PHE A 275 -11.93 -9.71 -26.24
N GLY A 276 -13.17 -10.21 -26.31
CA GLY A 276 -13.83 -10.88 -25.19
C GLY A 276 -13.12 -12.19 -24.82
N GLN A 277 -12.71 -12.98 -25.81
CA GLN A 277 -11.92 -14.19 -25.59
C GLN A 277 -10.52 -13.87 -25.06
N PHE A 278 -9.88 -12.82 -25.58
CA PHE A 278 -8.62 -12.34 -25.02
C PHE A 278 -8.75 -12.03 -23.51
N LEU A 279 -9.75 -11.25 -23.12
CA LEU A 279 -10.00 -10.92 -21.70
C LEU A 279 -10.32 -12.17 -20.88
N GLY A 280 -11.07 -13.14 -21.45
CA GLY A 280 -11.37 -14.40 -20.79
C GLY A 280 -10.11 -15.21 -20.49
N TYR A 281 -9.27 -15.47 -21.49
CA TYR A 281 -8.02 -16.18 -21.31
C TYR A 281 -7.04 -15.45 -20.40
N PHE A 282 -6.91 -14.11 -20.57
CA PHE A 282 -6.08 -13.31 -19.69
C PHE A 282 -6.57 -13.37 -18.24
N GLY A 283 -7.87 -13.20 -18.01
CA GLY A 283 -8.47 -13.22 -16.67
C GLY A 283 -8.28 -14.55 -15.95
N VAL A 284 -8.49 -15.68 -16.64
CA VAL A 284 -8.27 -17.02 -16.07
C VAL A 284 -6.80 -17.24 -15.73
N GLY A 285 -5.89 -16.89 -16.64
CA GLY A 285 -4.44 -16.99 -16.40
C GLY A 285 -3.97 -16.06 -15.28
N ALA A 286 -4.52 -14.85 -15.22
CA ALA A 286 -4.24 -13.89 -14.16
C ALA A 286 -4.67 -14.41 -12.78
N ALA A 287 -5.87 -14.98 -12.68
CA ALA A 287 -6.36 -15.61 -11.44
C ALA A 287 -5.46 -16.78 -11.00
N ALA A 288 -5.08 -17.66 -11.94
CA ALA A 288 -4.19 -18.77 -11.66
C ALA A 288 -2.79 -18.30 -11.24
N GLY A 289 -2.24 -17.28 -11.90
CA GLY A 289 -0.95 -16.69 -11.57
C GLY A 289 -0.93 -15.97 -10.22
N ALA A 290 -2.01 -15.27 -9.86
CA ALA A 290 -2.17 -14.63 -8.57
C ALA A 290 -2.23 -15.65 -7.41
N LEU A 291 -2.91 -16.78 -7.63
CA LEU A 291 -3.06 -17.85 -6.63
C LEU A 291 -1.86 -18.79 -6.57
N GLY A 292 -1.04 -18.86 -7.63
CA GLY A 292 0.10 -19.75 -7.73
C GLY A 292 1.07 -19.71 -6.55
N PRO A 293 1.49 -18.53 -6.06
CA PRO A 293 2.36 -18.40 -4.89
C PRO A 293 1.73 -18.91 -3.59
N LEU A 294 0.40 -18.79 -3.45
CA LEU A 294 -0.32 -19.26 -2.25
C LEU A 294 -0.39 -20.80 -2.21
N VAL A 295 -0.49 -21.44 -3.37
CA VAL A 295 -0.55 -22.91 -3.49
C VAL A 295 0.86 -23.53 -3.53
N GLY A 296 1.84 -22.84 -4.15
CA GLY A 296 3.23 -23.31 -4.26
C GLY A 296 3.96 -23.39 -2.92
N GLY A 297 3.59 -22.55 -1.94
CA GLY A 297 4.08 -22.64 -0.55
C GLY A 297 3.67 -23.93 0.16
N ALA A 298 2.57 -24.56 -0.27
CA ALA A 298 2.10 -25.84 0.29
C ALA A 298 2.77 -27.08 -0.35
N VAL A 299 3.48 -26.92 -1.47
CA VAL A 299 4.08 -28.01 -2.26
C VAL A 299 5.61 -27.98 -2.29
N GLY A 300 6.26 -27.22 -1.40
CA GLY A 300 7.68 -27.38 -1.09
C GLY A 300 8.67 -26.71 -2.05
N GLY A 301 8.40 -25.47 -2.48
CA GLY A 301 9.34 -24.71 -3.28
C GLY A 301 9.07 -23.21 -3.25
N ALA A 302 9.49 -22.54 -2.18
CA ALA A 302 9.40 -21.10 -2.02
C ALA A 302 10.45 -20.37 -2.87
N GLY A 303 10.23 -20.21 -4.16
CA GLY A 303 11.07 -19.40 -5.03
C GLY A 303 10.29 -18.87 -6.23
N PHE A 304 10.81 -17.82 -6.86
CA PHE A 304 10.24 -17.25 -8.10
C PHE A 304 9.96 -18.33 -9.16
N ILE A 305 10.82 -19.31 -9.25
CA ILE A 305 10.69 -20.46 -10.17
C ILE A 305 9.51 -21.35 -9.75
N GLY A 306 9.30 -21.59 -8.46
CA GLY A 306 8.16 -22.39 -7.96
C GLY A 306 6.82 -21.71 -8.23
N GLY A 307 6.72 -20.39 -8.07
CA GLY A 307 5.55 -19.59 -8.41
C GLY A 307 5.26 -19.57 -9.91
N ALA A 308 6.29 -19.44 -10.74
CA ALA A 308 6.16 -19.48 -12.21
C ALA A 308 5.73 -20.87 -12.71
N ILE A 309 6.27 -21.95 -12.14
CA ILE A 309 5.89 -23.33 -12.48
C ILE A 309 4.47 -23.65 -12.02
N SER A 310 4.05 -23.26 -10.81
CA SER A 310 2.68 -23.44 -10.35
C SER A 310 1.67 -22.58 -11.11
N GLY A 311 2.06 -21.39 -11.57
CA GLY A 311 1.27 -20.56 -12.50
C GLY A 311 1.10 -21.24 -13.86
N MET A 312 2.13 -21.88 -14.41
CA MET A 312 2.05 -22.66 -15.65
C MET A 312 1.16 -23.90 -15.50
N VAL A 313 1.29 -24.63 -14.41
CA VAL A 313 0.47 -25.82 -14.13
C VAL A 313 -0.99 -25.44 -13.88
N GLY A 314 -1.26 -24.39 -13.12
CA GLY A 314 -2.61 -23.87 -12.89
C GLY A 314 -3.26 -23.33 -14.19
N GLY A 315 -2.50 -22.63 -15.05
CA GLY A 315 -2.94 -22.16 -16.35
C GLY A 315 -3.27 -23.30 -17.32
N ALA A 316 -2.45 -24.35 -17.33
CA ALA A 316 -2.69 -25.54 -18.14
C ALA A 316 -3.93 -26.33 -17.67
N ALA A 317 -4.13 -26.49 -16.34
CA ALA A 317 -5.30 -27.20 -15.79
C ALA A 317 -6.61 -26.44 -16.04
N SER A 318 -6.62 -25.10 -15.97
CA SER A 318 -7.82 -24.29 -16.27
C SER A 318 -8.14 -24.25 -17.77
N GLY A 319 -7.13 -24.35 -18.64
CA GLY A 319 -7.32 -24.49 -20.08
C GLY A 319 -8.01 -25.79 -20.49
N PHE A 320 -7.78 -26.87 -19.72
CA PHE A 320 -8.38 -28.19 -20.00
C PHE A 320 -9.89 -28.24 -19.68
N THR A 321 -10.36 -27.43 -18.72
CA THR A 321 -11.79 -27.39 -18.34
C THR A 321 -12.65 -26.53 -19.26
N LEU A 322 -12.07 -25.63 -20.04
CA LEU A 322 -12.79 -24.77 -21.01
C LEU A 322 -12.88 -25.38 -22.42
N GLY A 323 -12.16 -26.47 -22.67
CA GLY A 323 -12.15 -27.15 -24.00
C GLY A 323 -13.16 -28.28 -24.17
N THR A 324 -14.06 -28.52 -23.21
CA THR A 324 -15.05 -29.61 -23.24
C THR A 324 -16.48 -29.10 -23.27
N GLY A 325 -16.74 -27.88 -23.77
CA GLY A 325 -18.08 -27.32 -23.95
C GLY A 325 -18.31 -26.87 -25.38
#